data_06685b431b40fdb205d87a33b10c3684
#
_entry.id   06685b431b40fdb205d87a33b10c3684
#
_cell.length_a   1.000
_cell.length_b   1.000
_cell.length_c   1.000
_cell.angle_alpha   90.00
_cell.angle_beta   90.00
_cell.angle_gamma   90.00
#
_symmetry.space_group_name_H-M   'P 1'
#
loop_
_entity.id
_entity.type
_entity.pdbx_description
1 polymer ?
#
loop_
_entity_poly.entity_id
_entity_poly.type
_entity_poly.pdbx_seq_one_letter_code
_entity_poly.pdbx_strand_id
1 'polypeptide(L)' 'MKEINLKIEGMHCAGCSTRLEKVLNNLEGVEKAQVNLQEKKATIKYDENKISLKSIKEAIEDAGFKGE' A
#
# COMPACT_ATOMS: atom_id res chain seq x y z
N MET A 1 0.34 -16.60 2.59
CA MET A 1 0.29 -15.16 2.34
C MET A 1 0.56 -14.36 3.58
N LYS A 2 1.20 -13.23 3.42
CA LYS A 2 1.52 -12.33 4.53
C LYS A 2 0.62 -11.12 4.50
N GLU A 3 0.22 -10.67 5.68
CA GLU A 3 -0.55 -9.43 5.82
C GLU A 3 0.25 -8.46 6.66
N ILE A 4 0.38 -7.24 6.17
CA ILE A 4 1.13 -6.21 6.87
C ILE A 4 0.30 -4.93 6.95
N ASN A 5 0.60 -4.14 7.97
CA ASN A 5 0.04 -2.81 8.14
C ASN A 5 1.18 -1.80 8.04
N LEU A 6 1.04 -0.86 7.14
CA LEU A 6 2.03 0.20 6.97
C LEU A 6 1.38 1.54 7.29
N LYS A 7 2.13 2.38 7.99
CA LYS A 7 1.70 3.75 8.23
C LYS A 7 2.04 4.57 7.00
N ILE A 8 1.06 5.29 6.48
CA ILE A 8 1.23 6.07 5.24
C ILE A 8 1.26 7.54 5.55
N GLU A 9 2.30 8.21 5.11
CA GLU A 9 2.40 9.67 5.22
C GLU A 9 2.13 10.30 3.87
N GLY A 10 1.57 11.49 3.87
CA GLY A 10 1.26 12.23 2.65
C GLY A 10 -0.16 12.08 2.16
N MET A 11 -0.99 11.32 2.85
CA MET A 11 -2.41 11.22 2.51
C MET A 11 -3.17 12.39 3.12
N HIS A 12 -3.75 13.21 2.26
CA HIS A 12 -4.49 14.40 2.70
C HIS A 12 -5.96 14.36 2.31
N CYS A 13 -6.37 13.45 1.47
CA CYS A 13 -7.74 13.39 0.98
C CYS A 13 -8.13 11.97 0.60
N ALA A 14 -9.45 11.75 0.45
CA ALA A 14 -9.98 10.45 0.07
C ALA A 14 -9.49 9.99 -1.30
N GLY A 15 -9.30 10.92 -2.22
CA GLY A 15 -8.77 10.60 -3.55
C GLY A 15 -7.35 10.04 -3.49
N CYS A 16 -6.55 10.50 -2.54
CA CYS A 16 -5.20 10.00 -2.34
C CYS A 16 -5.22 8.54 -1.87
N SER A 17 -6.07 8.22 -0.91
CA SER A 17 -6.17 6.85 -0.41
C SER A 17 -6.67 5.90 -1.48
N THR A 18 -7.65 6.32 -2.29
CA THR A 18 -8.18 5.52 -3.37
C THR A 18 -7.11 5.25 -4.42
N ARG A 19 -6.35 6.28 -4.76
CA ARG A 19 -5.26 6.16 -5.74
C ARG A 19 -4.18 5.18 -5.25
N LEU A 20 -3.78 5.31 -4.01
CA LEU A 20 -2.78 4.43 -3.42
C LEU A 20 -3.26 2.99 -3.38
N GLU A 21 -4.51 2.79 -2.97
CA GLU A 21 -5.11 1.46 -2.94
C GLU A 21 -5.10 0.83 -4.33
N LYS A 22 -5.44 1.61 -5.34
CA LYS A 22 -5.46 1.14 -6.73
C LYS A 22 -4.06 0.76 -7.20
N VAL A 23 -3.06 1.57 -6.89
CA VAL A 23 -1.67 1.29 -7.25
C VAL A 23 -1.22 -0.02 -6.58
N LEU A 24 -1.51 -0.19 -5.31
CA LEU A 24 -1.10 -1.38 -4.58
C LEU A 24 -1.80 -2.65 -5.09
N ASN A 25 -3.10 -2.55 -5.40
CA ASN A 25 -3.85 -3.69 -5.93
C ASN A 25 -3.40 -4.11 -7.33
N ASN A 26 -2.76 -3.21 -8.06
CA ASN A 26 -2.23 -3.52 -9.39
C ASN A 26 -0.85 -4.17 -9.34
N LEU A 27 -0.22 -4.25 -8.18
CA LEU A 27 1.07 -4.90 -8.06
C LEU A 27 0.93 -6.41 -8.16
N GLU A 28 1.79 -7.01 -8.96
CA GLU A 28 1.84 -8.46 -9.05
C GLU A 28 2.31 -9.04 -7.73
N GLY A 29 1.59 -10.04 -7.24
CA GLY A 29 1.89 -10.64 -5.94
C GLY A 29 1.09 -10.08 -4.78
N VAL A 30 0.42 -8.96 -4.97
CA VAL A 30 -0.49 -8.38 -3.97
C VAL A 30 -1.87 -8.98 -4.20
N GLU A 31 -2.41 -9.66 -3.19
CA GLU A 31 -3.75 -10.22 -3.27
C GLU A 31 -4.80 -9.17 -2.99
N LYS A 32 -4.58 -8.38 -1.95
CA LYS A 32 -5.53 -7.36 -1.54
C LYS A 32 -4.81 -6.22 -0.82
N ALA A 33 -5.17 -5.02 -1.14
CA ALA A 33 -4.67 -3.84 -0.45
C ALA A 33 -5.84 -2.94 -0.07
N GLN A 34 -5.85 -2.51 1.17
CA GLN A 34 -6.84 -1.57 1.69
C GLN A 34 -6.12 -0.41 2.34
N VAL A 35 -6.57 0.80 2.05
CA VAL A 35 -6.00 2.01 2.62
C VAL A 35 -7.06 2.70 3.47
N ASN A 36 -6.72 2.98 4.72
CA ASN A 36 -7.60 3.68 5.65
C ASN A 36 -7.10 5.11 5.82
N LEU A 37 -7.85 6.07 5.31
CA LEU A 37 -7.49 7.48 5.37
C LEU A 37 -7.53 8.02 6.80
N GLN A 38 -8.51 7.61 7.58
CA GLN A 38 -8.68 8.10 8.96
C GLN A 38 -7.51 7.70 9.85
N GLU A 39 -7.04 6.48 9.70
CA GLU A 39 -5.92 5.96 10.47
C GLU A 39 -4.59 6.17 9.78
N LYS A 40 -4.61 6.60 8.52
CA LYS A 40 -3.43 6.79 7.68
C LYS A 40 -2.58 5.52 7.60
N LYS A 41 -3.26 4.40 7.43
CA LYS A 41 -2.63 3.08 7.37
C LYS A 41 -3.06 2.34 6.12
N ALA A 42 -2.18 1.49 5.63
CA ALA A 42 -2.49 0.57 4.54
C ALA A 42 -2.32 -0.85 5.04
N THR A 43 -3.33 -1.68 4.81
CA THR A 43 -3.28 -3.10 5.09
C THR A 43 -3.11 -3.82 3.78
N ILE A 44 -2.04 -4.57 3.64
CA ILE A 44 -1.68 -5.22 2.39
C ILE A 44 -1.51 -6.72 2.61
N LYS A 45 -2.25 -7.49 1.82
CA LYS A 45 -2.12 -8.95 1.77
C LYS A 45 -1.36 -9.31 0.52
N TYR A 46 -0.22 -9.95 0.67
CA TYR A 46 0.63 -10.26 -0.48
C TYR A 46 1.28 -11.63 -0.35
N ASP A 47 1.70 -12.16 -1.49
CA ASP A 47 2.45 -13.40 -1.54
C ASP A 47 3.94 -13.08 -1.49
N GLU A 48 4.56 -13.39 -0.36
CA GLU A 48 5.98 -13.10 -0.14
C GLU A 48 6.92 -13.84 -1.10
N ASN A 49 6.42 -14.84 -1.78
CA ASN A 49 7.18 -15.54 -2.81
C ASN A 49 7.15 -14.83 -4.16
N LYS A 50 6.23 -13.90 -4.35
CA LYS A 50 6.07 -13.17 -5.60
C LYS A 50 6.51 -11.72 -5.51
N ILE A 51 6.34 -11.09 -4.35
CA ILE A 51 6.69 -9.71 -4.15
C ILE A 51 7.27 -9.53 -2.74
N SER A 52 8.20 -8.61 -2.61
CA SER A 52 8.80 -8.30 -1.31
C SER A 52 8.20 -7.05 -0.70
N LEU A 53 8.34 -6.91 0.61
CA LEU A 53 7.93 -5.70 1.32
C LEU A 53 8.62 -4.45 0.75
N LYS A 54 9.87 -4.59 0.36
CA LYS A 54 10.62 -3.49 -0.24
C LYS A 54 9.95 -3.00 -1.53
N SER A 55 9.50 -3.92 -2.38
CA SER A 55 8.81 -3.57 -3.62
C SER A 55 7.51 -2.84 -3.34
N ILE A 56 6.78 -3.25 -2.32
CA ILE A 56 5.54 -2.59 -1.91
C ILE A 56 5.82 -1.16 -1.44
N LYS A 57 6.86 -0.97 -0.64
CA LYS A 57 7.25 0.36 -0.17
C LYS A 57 7.68 1.26 -1.32
N GLU A 58 8.42 0.72 -2.28
CA GLU A 58 8.82 1.48 -3.47
C GLU A 58 7.61 1.93 -4.28
N ALA A 59 6.60 1.07 -4.42
CA ALA A 59 5.38 1.43 -5.12
C ALA A 59 4.63 2.56 -4.41
N ILE A 60 4.62 2.54 -3.09
CA ILE A 60 4.02 3.61 -2.29
C ILE A 60 4.76 4.93 -2.53
N GLU A 61 6.09 4.90 -2.53
CA GLU A 61 6.90 6.09 -2.79
C GLU A 61 6.71 6.61 -4.21
N ASP A 62 6.62 5.73 -5.19
CA ASP A 62 6.37 6.09 -6.58
C ASP A 62 5.01 6.77 -6.75
N ALA A 63 4.05 6.43 -5.91
CA ALA A 63 2.73 7.07 -5.94
C ALA A 63 2.74 8.44 -5.25
N GLY A 64 3.87 8.85 -4.66
CA GLY A 64 3.99 10.14 -4.00
C GLY A 64 3.73 10.11 -2.50
N PHE A 65 3.72 8.92 -1.89
CA PHE A 65 3.47 8.75 -0.46
C PHE A 65 4.70 8.16 0.21
N LYS A 66 4.65 8.08 1.52
CA LYS A 66 5.71 7.48 2.29
C LYS A 66 5.14 6.39 3.18
N GLY A 67 5.64 5.16 3.04
CA GLY A 67 5.21 4.03 3.83
C GLY A 67 6.23 3.68 4.90
N GLU A 68 5.75 3.39 6.10
CA GLU A 68 6.59 2.95 7.22
C GLU A 68 6.10 1.64 7.81
#